data_19aa62979159601489c38c01958d7a5c
#
_entry.id   19aa62979159601489c38c01958d7a5c
#
_cell.length_a   1.000
_cell.length_b   1.000
_cell.length_c   1.000
_cell.angle_alpha   90.00
_cell.angle_beta   90.00
_cell.angle_gamma   90.00
#
_symmetry.space_group_name_H-M   'P 1'
#
loop_
_entity.id
_entity.type
_entity.pdbx_description
1 polymer ?
#
loop_
_entity_poly.entity_id
_entity_poly.type
_entity_poly.pdbx_seq_one_letter_code
_entity_poly.pdbx_strand_id
1 'polypeptide(L)'
;GHGSKLGAEEIVETKKVLGFDPEKSFFIECEVLAHTRELRERGAAAHKVWNEKFEAWAQANPERAKLYNRLVSGEMPVDYKAAFPVFEPGTSLATRAASGKVINAMAGTFPELWGGSADLAGSNLTTITGADSFNPVARTTDDWTGNPYGRVLHFGIREQAAAAIVNGIVLSSPTRAFSGTFFVFSDYQRPAVRLSALMSIPALYVWTHDSIGVGEDGPTHQPIE
;
A
#
# COMPACT_ATOMS: atom_id res chain seq x y z
N GLY A 1 21.66 -7.34 26.36
CA GLY A 1 20.64 -8.33 26.20
C GLY A 1 19.97 -8.42 24.84
N HIS A 2 20.26 -7.54 23.86
CA HIS A 2 19.50 -7.53 22.60
C HIS A 2 19.59 -8.85 21.81
N GLY A 3 20.75 -9.46 21.77
CA GLY A 3 20.98 -10.71 21.02
C GLY A 3 21.01 -11.99 21.86
N SER A 4 20.71 -11.91 23.15
CA SER A 4 20.82 -13.03 24.08
C SER A 4 19.55 -13.20 24.90
N LYS A 5 19.16 -14.46 25.16
CA LYS A 5 18.12 -14.74 26.15
C LYS A 5 18.64 -14.49 27.56
N LEU A 6 17.76 -14.08 28.48
CA LEU A 6 18.06 -14.00 29.89
C LEU A 6 18.30 -15.42 30.46
N GLY A 7 19.27 -15.54 31.37
CA GLY A 7 19.47 -16.76 32.16
C GLY A 7 18.33 -16.97 33.17
N ALA A 8 18.22 -18.19 33.72
CA ALA A 8 17.14 -18.52 34.66
C ALA A 8 17.17 -17.63 35.90
N GLU A 9 18.35 -17.42 36.49
CA GLU A 9 18.53 -16.53 37.65
C GLU A 9 18.14 -15.09 37.36
N GLU A 10 18.55 -14.58 36.17
CA GLU A 10 18.21 -13.22 35.73
C GLU A 10 16.71 -13.03 35.51
N ILE A 11 15.99 -14.06 35.04
CA ILE A 11 14.53 -14.06 34.93
C ILE A 11 13.89 -13.94 36.31
N VAL A 12 14.35 -14.68 37.30
CA VAL A 12 13.89 -14.64 38.68
C VAL A 12 14.04 -13.24 39.27
N GLU A 13 15.25 -12.66 39.15
CA GLU A 13 15.54 -11.33 39.69
C GLU A 13 14.73 -10.24 38.95
N THR A 14 14.61 -10.34 37.64
CA THR A 14 13.75 -9.42 36.84
C THR A 14 12.32 -9.46 37.33
N LYS A 15 11.75 -10.67 37.58
CA LYS A 15 10.39 -10.81 38.09
C LYS A 15 10.23 -10.18 39.47
N LYS A 16 11.19 -10.38 40.38
CA LYS A 16 11.18 -9.74 41.72
C LYS A 16 11.17 -8.21 41.62
N VAL A 17 12.05 -7.65 40.79
CA VAL A 17 12.12 -6.19 40.58
C VAL A 17 10.81 -5.63 40.03
N LEU A 18 10.15 -6.37 39.12
CA LEU A 18 8.88 -5.98 38.51
C LEU A 18 7.65 -6.31 39.39
N GLY A 19 7.83 -6.94 40.56
CA GLY A 19 6.73 -7.31 41.47
C GLY A 19 5.95 -8.54 41.02
N PHE A 20 6.50 -9.38 40.14
CA PHE A 20 5.90 -10.63 39.74
C PHE A 20 6.39 -11.80 40.61
N ASP A 21 5.54 -12.80 40.74
CA ASP A 21 5.90 -14.07 41.38
C ASP A 21 6.91 -14.85 40.52
N PRO A 22 8.13 -15.11 41.04
CA PRO A 22 9.17 -15.79 40.26
C PRO A 22 8.78 -17.22 39.82
N GLU A 23 7.96 -17.90 40.63
CA GLU A 23 7.57 -19.29 40.41
C GLU A 23 6.47 -19.43 39.34
N LYS A 24 5.78 -18.37 38.97
CA LYS A 24 4.70 -18.40 37.99
C LYS A 24 5.23 -18.07 36.58
N SER A 25 4.96 -18.91 35.60
CA SER A 25 5.25 -18.67 34.18
C SER A 25 3.98 -18.37 33.42
N PHE A 26 4.03 -17.39 32.48
CA PHE A 26 2.88 -16.96 31.67
C PHE A 26 1.62 -16.62 32.50
N PHE A 27 1.83 -16.16 33.74
CA PHE A 27 0.75 -15.79 34.63
C PHE A 27 0.14 -14.45 34.22
N ILE A 28 -1.18 -14.40 34.21
CA ILE A 28 -1.97 -13.20 34.00
C ILE A 28 -3.00 -13.15 35.14
N GLU A 29 -3.09 -11.99 35.81
CA GLU A 29 -4.07 -11.78 36.87
C GLU A 29 -5.49 -12.00 36.32
N CYS A 30 -6.36 -12.66 37.12
CA CYS A 30 -7.71 -12.99 36.70
C CYS A 30 -8.54 -11.76 36.31
N GLU A 31 -8.34 -10.64 37.00
CA GLU A 31 -9.02 -9.37 36.71
C GLU A 31 -8.59 -8.79 35.36
N VAL A 32 -7.29 -8.83 35.05
CA VAL A 32 -6.75 -8.39 33.76
C VAL A 32 -7.32 -9.28 32.63
N LEU A 33 -7.34 -10.57 32.86
CA LEU A 33 -7.88 -11.53 31.89
C LEU A 33 -9.37 -11.33 31.67
N ALA A 34 -10.14 -11.11 32.74
CA ALA A 34 -11.58 -10.82 32.65
C ALA A 34 -11.83 -9.54 31.85
N HIS A 35 -11.13 -8.46 32.21
CA HIS A 35 -11.24 -7.16 31.51
C HIS A 35 -10.90 -7.27 30.02
N THR A 36 -9.79 -7.91 29.68
CA THR A 36 -9.39 -8.05 28.27
C THR A 36 -10.38 -8.93 27.47
N ARG A 37 -11.00 -9.92 28.10
CA ARG A 37 -12.03 -10.77 27.48
C ARG A 37 -13.35 -10.07 27.20
N GLU A 38 -13.68 -9.00 27.90
CA GLU A 38 -14.85 -8.17 27.60
C GLU A 38 -14.80 -7.60 26.17
N LEU A 39 -13.61 -7.40 25.61
CA LEU A 39 -13.43 -6.97 24.23
C LEU A 39 -14.10 -7.93 23.23
N ARG A 40 -14.08 -9.23 23.52
CA ARG A 40 -14.70 -10.25 22.67
C ARG A 40 -16.23 -10.06 22.57
N GLU A 41 -16.88 -9.79 23.69
CA GLU A 41 -18.34 -9.60 23.73
C GLU A 41 -18.74 -8.28 23.06
N ARG A 42 -18.03 -7.20 23.37
CA ARG A 42 -18.22 -5.89 22.71
C ARG A 42 -17.98 -5.98 21.21
N GLY A 43 -16.92 -6.67 20.79
CA GLY A 43 -16.60 -6.89 19.39
C GLY A 43 -17.67 -7.71 18.67
N ALA A 44 -18.16 -8.79 19.29
CA ALA A 44 -19.21 -9.62 18.71
C ALA A 44 -20.53 -8.84 18.55
N ALA A 45 -20.90 -8.03 19.55
CA ALA A 45 -22.09 -7.19 19.46
C ALA A 45 -21.97 -6.13 18.35
N ALA A 46 -20.82 -5.45 18.27
CA ALA A 46 -20.55 -4.46 17.23
C ALA A 46 -20.56 -5.09 15.82
N HIS A 47 -19.95 -6.28 15.68
CA HIS A 47 -19.91 -7.01 14.42
C HIS A 47 -21.31 -7.46 13.97
N LYS A 48 -22.17 -7.89 14.90
CA LYS A 48 -23.56 -8.23 14.59
C LYS A 48 -24.31 -7.04 13.98
N VAL A 49 -24.23 -5.87 14.63
CA VAL A 49 -24.86 -4.65 14.14
C VAL A 49 -24.29 -4.22 12.77
N TRP A 50 -22.99 -4.39 12.58
CA TRP A 50 -22.35 -4.13 11.30
C TRP A 50 -22.87 -5.05 10.20
N ASN A 51 -22.98 -6.36 10.46
CA ASN A 51 -23.49 -7.33 9.50
C ASN A 51 -24.92 -6.99 9.04
N GLU A 52 -25.81 -6.68 9.98
CA GLU A 52 -27.19 -6.29 9.66
C GLU A 52 -27.24 -5.07 8.72
N LYS A 53 -26.40 -4.06 8.99
CA LYS A 53 -26.28 -2.88 8.15
C LYS A 53 -25.66 -3.18 6.78
N PHE A 54 -24.64 -4.04 6.76
CA PHE A 54 -23.97 -4.43 5.53
C PHE A 54 -24.92 -5.21 4.61
N GLU A 55 -25.68 -6.17 5.15
CA GLU A 55 -26.67 -6.94 4.40
C GLU A 55 -27.73 -6.02 3.77
N ALA A 56 -28.29 -5.10 4.53
CA ALA A 56 -29.25 -4.11 4.03
C ALA A 56 -28.64 -3.21 2.93
N TRP A 57 -27.40 -2.75 3.13
CA TRP A 57 -26.68 -1.97 2.13
C TRP A 57 -26.41 -2.77 0.86
N ALA A 58 -25.99 -4.05 1.00
CA ALA A 58 -25.67 -4.92 -0.12
C ALA A 58 -26.91 -5.21 -0.99
N GLN A 59 -28.07 -5.42 -0.36
CA GLN A 59 -29.34 -5.56 -1.07
C GLN A 59 -29.73 -4.29 -1.85
N ALA A 60 -29.50 -3.12 -1.25
CA ALA A 60 -29.80 -1.84 -1.89
C ALA A 60 -28.77 -1.46 -2.98
N ASN A 61 -27.55 -2.04 -2.96
CA ASN A 61 -26.44 -1.69 -3.85
C ASN A 61 -25.74 -2.94 -4.43
N PRO A 62 -26.41 -3.78 -5.21
CA PRO A 62 -25.88 -5.10 -5.61
C PRO A 62 -24.57 -5.04 -6.39
N GLU A 63 -24.40 -4.09 -7.30
CA GLU A 63 -23.18 -3.94 -8.08
C GLU A 63 -21.99 -3.47 -7.22
N ARG A 64 -22.23 -2.59 -6.26
CA ARG A 64 -21.20 -2.16 -5.30
C ARG A 64 -20.83 -3.28 -4.33
N ALA A 65 -21.81 -4.07 -3.90
CA ALA A 65 -21.57 -5.24 -3.06
C ALA A 65 -20.76 -6.30 -3.80
N LYS A 66 -21.03 -6.54 -5.08
CA LYS A 66 -20.24 -7.43 -5.94
C LYS A 66 -18.78 -6.95 -6.04
N LEU A 67 -18.57 -5.65 -6.29
CA LEU A 67 -17.24 -5.06 -6.31
C LEU A 67 -16.55 -5.22 -4.95
N TYR A 68 -17.21 -4.89 -3.85
CA TYR A 68 -16.67 -5.03 -2.50
C TYR A 68 -16.23 -6.47 -2.22
N ASN A 69 -17.06 -7.45 -2.52
CA ASN A 69 -16.75 -8.86 -2.30
C ASN A 69 -15.54 -9.30 -3.13
N ARG A 70 -15.44 -8.87 -4.40
CA ARG A 70 -14.27 -9.11 -5.25
C ARG A 70 -13.00 -8.51 -4.63
N LEU A 71 -13.08 -7.28 -4.13
CA LEU A 71 -11.93 -6.61 -3.51
C LEU A 71 -11.46 -7.33 -2.25
N VAL A 72 -12.39 -7.73 -1.39
CA VAL A 72 -12.08 -8.43 -0.13
C VAL A 72 -11.55 -9.84 -0.37
N SER A 73 -12.06 -10.55 -1.39
CA SER A 73 -11.55 -11.88 -1.77
C SER A 73 -10.19 -11.82 -2.48
N GLY A 74 -9.78 -10.63 -2.95
CA GLY A 74 -8.56 -10.45 -3.74
C GLY A 74 -8.64 -10.98 -5.17
N GLU A 75 -9.83 -11.36 -5.63
CA GLU A 75 -10.04 -11.86 -6.99
C GLU A 75 -9.73 -10.78 -8.04
N MET A 76 -9.15 -11.24 -9.14
CA MET A 76 -8.88 -10.38 -10.28
C MET A 76 -10.17 -10.14 -11.09
N PRO A 77 -10.33 -8.96 -11.74
CA PRO A 77 -11.42 -8.78 -12.69
C PRO A 77 -11.39 -9.84 -13.80
N VAL A 78 -12.56 -10.25 -14.26
CA VAL A 78 -12.67 -11.17 -15.38
C VAL A 78 -12.01 -10.53 -16.62
N ASP A 79 -11.24 -11.33 -17.35
CA ASP A 79 -10.56 -10.91 -18.60
C ASP A 79 -9.65 -9.67 -18.49
N TYR A 80 -9.13 -9.37 -17.29
CA TYR A 80 -8.27 -8.19 -17.07
C TYR A 80 -7.06 -8.15 -18.02
N LYS A 81 -6.58 -9.31 -18.48
CA LYS A 81 -5.44 -9.38 -19.42
C LYS A 81 -5.77 -8.82 -20.81
N ALA A 82 -7.03 -8.88 -21.22
CA ALA A 82 -7.47 -8.32 -22.50
C ALA A 82 -7.42 -6.78 -22.53
N ALA A 83 -7.37 -6.13 -21.37
CA ALA A 83 -7.21 -4.68 -21.28
C ALA A 83 -5.77 -4.20 -21.53
N PHE A 84 -4.77 -5.08 -21.48
CA PHE A 84 -3.39 -4.67 -21.67
C PHE A 84 -3.11 -4.28 -23.12
N PRO A 85 -2.34 -3.18 -23.34
CA PRO A 85 -1.95 -2.78 -24.66
C PRO A 85 -1.04 -3.83 -25.32
N VAL A 86 -1.30 -4.11 -26.57
CA VAL A 86 -0.41 -4.91 -27.42
C VAL A 86 0.49 -3.95 -28.19
N PHE A 87 1.78 -4.22 -28.20
CA PHE A 87 2.76 -3.47 -28.97
C PHE A 87 3.18 -4.29 -30.17
N GLU A 88 3.04 -3.73 -31.36
CA GLU A 88 3.42 -4.42 -32.60
C GLU A 88 4.94 -4.65 -32.64
N PRO A 89 5.38 -5.79 -33.19
CA PRO A 89 6.80 -6.05 -33.41
C PRO A 89 7.48 -4.92 -34.18
N GLY A 90 8.64 -4.47 -33.70
CA GLY A 90 9.38 -3.36 -34.29
C GLY A 90 8.97 -1.97 -33.80
N THR A 91 7.98 -1.85 -32.91
CA THR A 91 7.64 -0.60 -32.26
C THR A 91 8.83 -0.09 -31.42
N SER A 92 9.30 1.12 -31.71
CA SER A 92 10.29 1.81 -30.88
C SER A 92 9.56 2.67 -29.83
N LEU A 93 9.64 2.27 -28.58
CA LEU A 93 8.94 2.93 -27.48
C LEU A 93 9.79 2.87 -26.21
N ALA A 94 9.92 4.01 -25.51
CA ALA A 94 10.56 4.01 -24.21
C ALA A 94 9.76 3.15 -23.20
N THR A 95 10.46 2.39 -22.35
CA THR A 95 9.84 1.49 -21.36
C THR A 95 8.88 2.23 -20.42
N ARG A 96 9.21 3.47 -20.02
CA ARG A 96 8.31 4.33 -19.24
C ARG A 96 6.98 4.63 -19.96
N ALA A 97 7.02 4.82 -21.29
CA ALA A 97 5.82 5.08 -22.07
C ALA A 97 4.96 3.80 -22.24
N ALA A 98 5.59 2.63 -22.37
CA ALA A 98 4.90 1.36 -22.32
C ALA A 98 4.24 1.15 -20.95
N SER A 99 4.98 1.37 -19.87
CA SER A 99 4.49 1.31 -18.49
C SER A 99 3.28 2.24 -18.26
N GLY A 100 3.37 3.49 -18.69
CA GLY A 100 2.26 4.45 -18.57
C GLY A 100 0.99 4.02 -19.29
N LYS A 101 1.12 3.43 -20.49
CA LYS A 101 -0.02 2.83 -21.22
C LYS A 101 -0.63 1.66 -20.44
N VAL A 102 0.20 0.81 -19.83
CA VAL A 102 -0.27 -0.32 -19.00
C VAL A 102 -0.97 0.19 -17.74
N ILE A 103 -0.40 1.18 -17.04
CA ILE A 103 -1.02 1.78 -15.84
C ILE A 103 -2.42 2.32 -16.17
N ASN A 104 -2.56 3.04 -17.29
CA ASN A 104 -3.85 3.60 -17.70
C ASN A 104 -4.86 2.53 -18.10
N ALA A 105 -4.43 1.49 -18.80
CA ALA A 105 -5.27 0.34 -19.13
C ALA A 105 -5.73 -0.40 -17.86
N MET A 106 -4.80 -0.63 -16.91
CA MET A 106 -5.13 -1.20 -15.61
C MET A 106 -6.10 -0.32 -14.82
N ALA A 107 -5.90 1.00 -14.79
CA ALA A 107 -6.77 1.90 -14.06
C ALA A 107 -8.22 1.90 -14.58
N GLY A 108 -8.44 1.61 -15.85
CA GLY A 108 -9.75 1.37 -16.44
C GLY A 108 -10.41 0.09 -15.97
N THR A 109 -9.62 -0.97 -15.77
CA THR A 109 -10.10 -2.31 -15.38
C THR A 109 -10.17 -2.51 -13.87
N PHE A 110 -9.28 -1.84 -13.13
CA PHE A 110 -9.17 -1.92 -11.68
C PHE A 110 -9.56 -0.56 -11.06
N PRO A 111 -10.82 -0.33 -10.72
CA PRO A 111 -11.25 0.91 -10.10
C PRO A 111 -10.58 1.15 -8.74
N GLU A 112 -10.08 0.09 -8.10
CA GLU A 112 -9.31 0.11 -6.85
C GLU A 112 -7.83 0.49 -7.03
N LEU A 113 -7.32 0.67 -8.25
CA LEU A 113 -5.93 1.08 -8.48
C LEU A 113 -5.79 2.59 -8.29
N TRP A 114 -4.88 3.00 -7.43
CA TRP A 114 -4.49 4.38 -7.23
C TRP A 114 -3.00 4.49 -6.93
N GLY A 115 -2.44 5.67 -7.13
CA GLY A 115 -1.01 5.85 -6.95
C GLY A 115 -0.52 7.14 -7.58
N GLY A 116 0.79 7.32 -7.59
CA GLY A 116 1.41 8.52 -8.11
C GLY A 116 2.92 8.48 -8.02
N SER A 117 3.55 9.63 -8.05
CA SER A 117 5.00 9.75 -8.11
C SER A 117 5.55 10.68 -7.03
N ALA A 118 6.84 10.55 -6.77
CA ALA A 118 7.63 11.44 -5.93
C ALA A 118 8.00 12.72 -6.69
N ASP A 119 6.98 13.49 -7.10
CA ASP A 119 7.08 14.73 -7.88
C ASP A 119 7.70 14.56 -9.29
N LEU A 120 7.57 13.36 -9.85
CA LEU A 120 8.13 12.97 -11.14
C LEU A 120 7.07 12.42 -12.10
N ALA A 121 5.77 12.68 -11.86
CA ALA A 121 4.68 12.05 -12.58
C ALA A 121 4.74 12.25 -14.10
N GLY A 122 5.12 13.43 -14.55
CA GLY A 122 5.30 13.75 -15.97
C GLY A 122 6.44 12.98 -16.62
N SER A 123 7.54 12.77 -15.90
CA SER A 123 8.70 12.02 -16.38
C SER A 123 8.52 10.51 -16.28
N ASN A 124 7.91 10.04 -15.19
CA ASN A 124 7.61 8.61 -14.97
C ASN A 124 6.43 8.11 -15.81
N LEU A 125 5.57 9.01 -16.31
CA LEU A 125 4.31 8.70 -16.98
C LEU A 125 3.37 7.84 -16.09
N THR A 126 3.27 8.20 -14.81
CA THR A 126 2.51 7.45 -13.79
C THR A 126 1.15 8.08 -13.46
N THR A 127 0.77 9.16 -14.13
CA THR A 127 -0.55 9.78 -13.94
C THR A 127 -1.65 8.90 -14.50
N ILE A 128 -2.67 8.64 -13.69
CA ILE A 128 -3.91 7.99 -14.15
C ILE A 128 -4.73 9.06 -14.86
N THR A 129 -4.79 8.99 -16.17
CA THR A 129 -5.46 9.97 -17.02
C THR A 129 -6.95 10.05 -16.71
N GLY A 130 -7.46 11.26 -16.52
CA GLY A 130 -8.87 11.52 -16.21
C GLY A 130 -9.29 11.18 -14.78
N ALA A 131 -8.35 10.76 -13.91
CA ALA A 131 -8.64 10.57 -12.50
C ALA A 131 -8.32 11.83 -11.69
N ASP A 132 -9.21 12.13 -10.73
CA ASP A 132 -8.99 13.23 -9.78
C ASP A 132 -7.82 12.92 -8.84
N SER A 133 -7.22 13.98 -8.30
CA SER A 133 -6.17 13.92 -7.28
C SER A 133 -6.77 13.69 -5.89
N PHE A 134 -6.13 12.81 -5.10
CA PHE A 134 -6.47 12.59 -3.70
C PHE A 134 -6.03 13.80 -2.86
N ASN A 135 -6.80 14.86 -2.96
CA ASN A 135 -6.58 16.13 -2.29
C ASN A 135 -7.92 16.73 -1.83
N PRO A 136 -7.92 17.61 -0.83
CA PRO A 136 -9.10 18.42 -0.53
C PRO A 136 -9.56 19.21 -1.76
N VAL A 137 -10.87 19.33 -1.94
CA VAL A 137 -11.46 20.11 -3.05
C VAL A 137 -10.90 21.54 -3.13
N ALA A 138 -10.64 22.14 -1.96
CA ALA A 138 -10.06 23.49 -1.87
C ALA A 138 -8.61 23.60 -2.45
N ARG A 139 -7.99 22.46 -2.81
CA ARG A 139 -6.68 22.41 -3.46
C ARG A 139 -6.76 22.06 -4.94
N THR A 140 -7.91 22.25 -5.56
CA THR A 140 -8.06 22.18 -7.02
C THR A 140 -7.24 23.28 -7.68
N THR A 141 -6.54 22.93 -8.75
CA THR A 141 -5.74 23.84 -9.59
C THR A 141 -6.18 23.68 -11.05
N ASP A 142 -5.55 24.41 -11.96
CA ASP A 142 -5.77 24.24 -13.40
C ASP A 142 -5.27 22.88 -13.92
N ASP A 143 -4.29 22.27 -13.23
CA ASP A 143 -3.68 21.00 -13.63
C ASP A 143 -4.40 19.77 -13.09
N TRP A 144 -5.08 19.87 -11.93
CA TRP A 144 -5.78 18.74 -11.30
C TRP A 144 -6.97 19.16 -10.44
N THR A 145 -7.97 18.30 -10.42
CA THR A 145 -9.13 18.42 -9.53
C THR A 145 -8.87 17.71 -8.20
N GLY A 146 -9.00 18.42 -7.08
CA GLY A 146 -8.96 17.84 -5.75
C GLY A 146 -10.26 17.10 -5.42
N ASN A 147 -10.15 15.85 -4.97
CA ASN A 147 -11.27 15.00 -4.60
C ASN A 147 -10.82 14.05 -3.47
N PRO A 148 -11.55 13.96 -2.33
CA PRO A 148 -11.20 13.02 -1.25
C PRO A 148 -11.27 11.54 -1.66
N TYR A 149 -11.84 11.24 -2.83
CA TYR A 149 -11.88 9.90 -3.44
C TYR A 149 -11.02 9.81 -4.71
N GLY A 150 -10.16 10.79 -4.93
CA GLY A 150 -9.24 10.81 -6.07
C GLY A 150 -8.26 9.64 -6.05
N ARG A 151 -7.78 9.23 -7.22
CA ARG A 151 -6.87 8.09 -7.37
C ARG A 151 -5.44 8.48 -7.70
N VAL A 152 -5.16 9.76 -7.93
CA VAL A 152 -3.81 10.27 -8.14
C VAL A 152 -3.24 10.78 -6.83
N LEU A 153 -2.14 10.16 -6.38
CA LEU A 153 -1.45 10.51 -5.14
C LEU A 153 -0.24 11.41 -5.42
N HIS A 154 -0.15 12.51 -4.70
CA HIS A 154 0.99 13.43 -4.79
C HIS A 154 1.91 13.23 -3.59
N PHE A 155 2.90 12.36 -3.73
CA PHE A 155 3.81 12.02 -2.62
C PHE A 155 4.83 13.13 -2.32
N GLY A 156 5.14 14.00 -3.31
CA GLY A 156 6.25 14.93 -3.25
C GLY A 156 7.60 14.20 -3.27
N ILE A 157 8.71 14.90 -3.12
CA ILE A 157 10.07 14.34 -3.12
C ILE A 157 10.32 13.63 -1.78
N ARG A 158 9.69 12.47 -1.57
CA ARG A 158 9.68 11.70 -0.32
C ARG A 158 9.58 10.20 -0.60
N GLU A 159 10.56 9.63 -1.26
CA GLU A 159 10.55 8.26 -1.79
C GLU A 159 10.30 7.22 -0.72
N GLN A 160 10.98 7.32 0.44
CA GLN A 160 10.76 6.40 1.57
C GLN A 160 9.32 6.48 2.10
N ALA A 161 8.80 7.71 2.27
CA ALA A 161 7.42 7.90 2.73
C ALA A 161 6.41 7.40 1.70
N ALA A 162 6.65 7.65 0.40
CA ALA A 162 5.79 7.17 -0.68
C ALA A 162 5.67 5.64 -0.67
N ALA A 163 6.81 4.94 -0.55
CA ALA A 163 6.84 3.49 -0.47
C ALA A 163 6.17 2.96 0.81
N ALA A 164 6.40 3.61 1.96
CA ALA A 164 5.76 3.25 3.22
C ALA A 164 4.25 3.48 3.20
N ILE A 165 3.77 4.56 2.56
CA ILE A 165 2.35 4.84 2.36
C ILE A 165 1.71 3.74 1.51
N VAL A 166 2.35 3.35 0.40
CA VAL A 166 1.87 2.24 -0.45
C VAL A 166 1.75 0.96 0.36
N ASN A 167 2.76 0.63 1.19
CA ASN A 167 2.70 -0.53 2.09
C ASN A 167 1.51 -0.44 3.05
N GLY A 168 1.30 0.73 3.66
CA GLY A 168 0.18 0.98 4.56
C GLY A 168 -1.18 0.81 3.88
N ILE A 169 -1.33 1.32 2.66
CA ILE A 169 -2.56 1.20 1.87
C ILE A 169 -2.90 -0.27 1.62
N VAL A 170 -1.96 -1.06 1.09
CA VAL A 170 -2.22 -2.46 0.74
C VAL A 170 -2.37 -3.38 1.95
N LEU A 171 -1.88 -2.96 3.12
CA LEU A 171 -2.10 -3.67 4.39
C LEU A 171 -3.46 -3.35 5.04
N SER A 172 -3.95 -2.12 4.88
CA SER A 172 -5.13 -1.64 5.61
C SER A 172 -6.42 -1.65 4.78
N SER A 173 -6.32 -1.84 3.46
CA SER A 173 -7.47 -1.79 2.57
C SER A 173 -7.38 -2.84 1.45
N PRO A 174 -8.51 -3.22 0.85
CA PRO A 174 -8.53 -4.13 -0.29
C PRO A 174 -8.20 -3.42 -1.62
N THR A 175 -7.53 -2.27 -1.58
CA THR A 175 -7.15 -1.52 -2.77
C THR A 175 -5.74 -1.85 -3.24
N ARG A 176 -5.41 -1.46 -4.45
CA ARG A 176 -4.09 -1.64 -5.08
C ARG A 176 -3.42 -0.29 -5.19
N ALA A 177 -2.18 -0.19 -4.72
CA ALA A 177 -1.47 1.07 -4.74
C ALA A 177 -0.08 0.95 -5.37
N PHE A 178 0.36 2.04 -6.01
CA PHE A 178 1.72 2.14 -6.54
C PHE A 178 2.37 3.48 -6.18
N SER A 179 3.71 3.48 -6.13
CA SER A 179 4.52 4.70 -6.14
C SER A 179 5.56 4.66 -7.24
N GLY A 180 5.73 5.80 -7.93
CA GLY A 180 6.69 5.98 -8.99
C GLY A 180 7.83 6.92 -8.60
N THR A 181 9.03 6.60 -9.08
CA THR A 181 10.22 7.46 -9.03
C THR A 181 11.22 7.03 -10.08
N PHE A 182 12.34 7.73 -10.23
CA PHE A 182 13.45 7.23 -11.02
C PHE A 182 14.15 6.08 -10.32
N PHE A 183 14.75 5.18 -11.08
CA PHE A 183 15.36 3.96 -10.53
C PHE A 183 16.46 4.27 -9.51
N VAL A 184 17.31 5.24 -9.76
CA VAL A 184 18.37 5.66 -8.81
C VAL A 184 17.81 6.02 -7.43
N PHE A 185 16.61 6.57 -7.35
CA PHE A 185 15.95 6.92 -6.08
C PHE A 185 15.27 5.73 -5.39
N SER A 186 15.29 4.53 -5.99
CA SER A 186 14.90 3.30 -5.29
C SER A 186 15.77 3.05 -4.06
N ASP A 187 17.00 3.57 -4.03
CA ASP A 187 17.89 3.52 -2.87
C ASP A 187 17.28 4.20 -1.65
N TYR A 188 16.55 5.30 -1.84
CA TYR A 188 15.80 5.94 -0.75
C TYR A 188 14.56 5.16 -0.34
N GLN A 189 14.00 4.29 -1.20
CA GLN A 189 12.85 3.43 -0.89
C GLN A 189 13.25 2.09 -0.26
N ARG A 190 14.52 1.70 -0.30
CA ARG A 190 15.03 0.37 0.04
C ARG A 190 14.47 -0.21 1.35
N PRO A 191 14.42 0.52 2.49
CA PRO A 191 13.87 -0.03 3.72
C PRO A 191 12.38 -0.41 3.61
N ALA A 192 11.55 0.41 2.97
CA ALA A 192 10.13 0.13 2.79
C ALA A 192 9.89 -1.00 1.79
N VAL A 193 10.65 -1.06 0.69
CA VAL A 193 10.64 -2.16 -0.30
C VAL A 193 11.03 -3.48 0.35
N ARG A 194 12.08 -3.47 1.20
CA ARG A 194 12.47 -4.65 1.98
C ARG A 194 11.33 -5.13 2.87
N LEU A 195 10.62 -4.23 3.53
CA LEU A 195 9.49 -4.59 4.39
C LEU A 195 8.32 -5.16 3.60
N SER A 196 7.99 -4.61 2.43
CA SER A 196 6.93 -5.17 1.58
C SER A 196 7.24 -6.60 1.12
N ALA A 197 8.50 -6.86 0.75
CA ALA A 197 8.95 -8.21 0.41
C ALA A 197 8.88 -9.16 1.62
N LEU A 198 9.34 -8.71 2.79
CA LEU A 198 9.33 -9.49 4.03
C LEU A 198 7.91 -9.85 4.49
N MET A 199 6.96 -8.92 4.32
CA MET A 199 5.55 -9.10 4.64
C MET A 199 4.75 -9.79 3.53
N SER A 200 5.37 -10.04 2.36
CA SER A 200 4.71 -10.64 1.18
C SER A 200 3.45 -9.88 0.75
N ILE A 201 3.49 -8.55 0.79
CA ILE A 201 2.35 -7.70 0.41
C ILE A 201 2.42 -7.26 -1.05
N PRO A 202 1.27 -7.04 -1.73
CA PRO A 202 1.21 -6.73 -3.16
C PRO A 202 1.41 -5.22 -3.43
N ALA A 203 2.47 -4.62 -2.84
CA ALA A 203 2.86 -3.24 -3.12
C ALA A 203 3.50 -3.14 -4.50
N LEU A 204 3.18 -2.08 -5.25
CA LEU A 204 3.72 -1.84 -6.59
C LEU A 204 4.67 -0.65 -6.56
N TYR A 205 5.86 -0.84 -7.16
CA TYR A 205 6.86 0.21 -7.32
C TYR A 205 7.18 0.36 -8.80
N VAL A 206 7.08 1.58 -9.31
CA VAL A 206 7.35 1.90 -10.72
C VAL A 206 8.63 2.72 -10.78
N TRP A 207 9.70 2.07 -11.20
CA TRP A 207 11.01 2.70 -11.36
C TRP A 207 11.31 2.87 -12.84
N THR A 208 11.59 4.10 -13.22
CA THR A 208 11.90 4.47 -14.61
C THR A 208 13.30 5.02 -14.71
N HIS A 209 13.78 5.29 -15.91
CA HIS A 209 15.13 5.81 -16.14
C HIS A 209 16.23 4.88 -15.62
N ASP A 210 16.04 3.58 -15.87
CA ASP A 210 16.94 2.48 -15.55
C ASP A 210 17.94 2.20 -16.68
N SER A 211 18.51 3.25 -17.24
CA SER A 211 19.40 3.20 -18.40
C SER A 211 20.68 2.40 -18.13
N ILE A 212 21.22 1.73 -19.15
CA ILE A 212 22.51 1.05 -19.09
C ILE A 212 23.68 2.02 -18.86
N GLY A 213 23.49 3.28 -19.17
CA GLY A 213 24.46 4.34 -18.98
C GLY A 213 23.80 5.64 -18.62
N VAL A 214 24.61 6.61 -18.21
CA VAL A 214 24.14 7.95 -17.85
C VAL A 214 23.60 8.64 -19.11
N GLY A 215 22.31 9.01 -19.07
CA GLY A 215 21.66 9.78 -20.13
C GLY A 215 21.67 11.28 -19.85
N GLU A 216 20.72 12.00 -20.47
CA GLU A 216 20.61 13.46 -20.42
C GLU A 216 20.44 14.01 -18.99
N ASP A 217 19.71 13.30 -18.13
CA ASP A 217 19.48 13.73 -16.73
C ASP A 217 20.74 13.66 -15.86
N GLY A 218 21.79 13.00 -16.31
CA GLY A 218 23.09 12.95 -15.65
C GLY A 218 23.14 12.05 -14.40
N PRO A 219 24.31 12.00 -13.74
CA PRO A 219 24.57 11.05 -12.64
C PRO A 219 23.79 11.36 -11.36
N THR A 220 23.14 12.50 -11.25
CA THR A 220 22.29 12.83 -10.10
C THR A 220 20.92 12.18 -10.17
N HIS A 221 20.46 11.78 -11.37
CA HIS A 221 19.11 11.27 -11.62
C HIS A 221 19.08 9.93 -12.34
N GLN A 222 20.22 9.40 -12.76
CA GLN A 222 20.33 8.13 -13.45
C GLN A 222 21.37 7.22 -12.80
N PRO A 223 21.17 5.90 -12.80
CA PRO A 223 22.14 4.97 -12.21
C PRO A 223 23.46 5.00 -12.98
N ILE A 224 24.55 4.87 -12.23
CA ILE A 224 25.94 4.83 -12.74
C ILE A 224 26.67 3.55 -12.33
N GLU A 225 26.10 2.75 -11.44
CA GLU A 225 26.57 1.46 -10.96
C GLU A 225 25.83 0.29 -11.62
#